data_81f9f8fa466ad9f376f061b3c6ef171f
#
_entry.id   81f9f8fa466ad9f376f061b3c6ef171f
#
_cell.length_a   1.000
_cell.length_b   1.000
_cell.length_c   1.000
_cell.angle_alpha   90.00
_cell.angle_beta   90.00
_cell.angle_gamma   90.00
#
_symmetry.space_group_name_H-M   'P 1'
#
loop_
_entity.id
_entity.type
_entity.pdbx_description
1 polymer ?
#
loop_
_entity_poly.entity_id
_entity_poly.type
_entity_poly.pdbx_seq_one_letter_code
_entity_poly.pdbx_strand_id
1 'polypeptide(L)'
;AVADQTVSVTTTDDDVAGFTIAETEGSTGVDESGSTDLFTVVLTGRPITDVAFSISSSDSTETSVTSSLTFTSENWNTPQNVTVTGLDDDIIDGTQTSTITVSIDDTNSDNSFDPINDQTVSATNADDDVAGFTVSEPDGSTTVTEAGGTDTFNVVLDAQPQSDVVLTITSSDTGEATVTSLITFTSSNWDTPQVVTVTGVDDDIIDGTQTPTITLSVNDASSDDSFDPLSDQTVSVTVLDDDTAGFTIAETEGSTGVDESGDTDTFSVVLDAQPSSDVVLTIASSDTGEVTVTSTLTFTSANWDTAQNVTVTGVDDDLVDGTQTTSVTVSINDAASDNDFDSLADQTVS
;
A
#
# COMPACT_ATOMS: atom_id res chain seq x y z
N ALA A 1 86.06 67.27 -5.96
CA ALA A 1 84.97 66.45 -5.54
C ALA A 1 85.08 65.14 -6.30
N VAL A 2 85.18 64.05 -5.60
CA VAL A 2 85.06 62.69 -6.16
C VAL A 2 83.59 62.40 -6.33
N ALA A 3 83.17 62.01 -7.56
CA ALA A 3 81.79 61.63 -7.81
C ALA A 3 81.44 60.29 -7.10
N ASP A 4 80.31 60.26 -6.51
CA ASP A 4 79.83 59.02 -5.89
C ASP A 4 79.68 57.90 -6.94
N GLN A 5 80.18 56.72 -6.59
CA GLN A 5 80.15 55.56 -7.43
C GLN A 5 78.93 54.72 -6.93
N THR A 6 77.96 54.43 -7.83
CA THR A 6 76.87 53.56 -7.57
C THR A 6 77.12 52.16 -8.12
N VAL A 7 76.85 51.13 -7.33
CA VAL A 7 76.86 49.71 -7.76
C VAL A 7 75.48 49.25 -7.76
N SER A 8 75.01 48.69 -8.89
CA SER A 8 73.72 48.01 -8.98
C SER A 8 73.87 46.51 -8.59
N VAL A 9 73.16 46.08 -7.62
CA VAL A 9 73.08 44.66 -7.19
C VAL A 9 71.74 44.15 -7.59
N THR A 10 71.69 43.05 -8.33
CA THR A 10 70.44 42.33 -8.68
C THR A 10 70.35 41.08 -7.82
N THR A 11 69.23 40.88 -7.11
CA THR A 11 68.90 39.64 -6.47
C THR A 11 67.83 38.96 -7.32
N THR A 12 67.96 37.66 -7.53
CA THR A 12 66.92 36.83 -8.19
C THR A 12 66.06 36.15 -7.10
N ASP A 13 64.79 36.16 -7.34
CA ASP A 13 63.83 35.46 -6.50
C ASP A 13 63.79 33.98 -6.94
N ASP A 14 63.85 33.03 -6.01
CA ASP A 14 63.76 31.59 -6.24
C ASP A 14 62.47 30.96 -5.63
N ASP A 15 61.58 31.78 -5.03
CA ASP A 15 60.31 31.36 -4.55
C ASP A 15 59.29 31.16 -5.69
N VAL A 16 58.42 30.17 -5.57
CA VAL A 16 57.39 29.86 -6.57
C VAL A 16 56.02 29.90 -5.92
N ALA A 17 55.14 30.72 -6.48
CA ALA A 17 53.73 30.78 -6.06
C ALA A 17 53.00 29.45 -6.34
N GLY A 18 52.18 29.03 -5.41
CA GLY A 18 51.38 27.82 -5.53
C GLY A 18 50.63 27.52 -4.26
N PHE A 19 49.83 26.48 -4.29
CA PHE A 19 49.13 25.93 -3.11
C PHE A 19 49.10 24.41 -3.15
N THR A 20 48.91 23.80 -2.00
CA THR A 20 48.73 22.35 -1.85
C THR A 20 47.45 22.06 -1.11
N ILE A 21 46.80 20.97 -1.49
CA ILE A 21 45.64 20.40 -0.81
C ILE A 21 46.08 19.12 -0.10
N ALA A 22 45.59 18.90 1.11
CA ALA A 22 45.78 17.65 1.84
C ALA A 22 44.46 17.19 2.43
N GLU A 23 44.00 16.02 2.00
CA GLU A 23 42.79 15.37 2.54
C GLU A 23 43.10 14.75 3.89
N THR A 24 42.15 14.86 4.82
CA THR A 24 42.19 14.17 6.10
C THR A 24 41.94 12.69 5.85
N GLU A 25 42.76 11.83 6.42
CA GLU A 25 42.69 10.37 6.24
C GLU A 25 42.80 9.86 4.79
N GLY A 26 43.11 10.74 3.83
CA GLY A 26 43.47 10.40 2.44
C GLY A 26 42.26 10.28 1.48
N SER A 27 41.06 10.65 1.90
CA SER A 27 39.86 10.78 1.08
C SER A 27 38.89 11.74 1.74
N THR A 28 37.95 12.30 0.96
CA THR A 28 36.87 13.15 1.46
C THR A 28 35.57 12.42 1.25
N GLY A 29 34.91 12.02 2.35
CA GLY A 29 33.65 11.26 2.32
C GLY A 29 32.67 11.73 3.39
N VAL A 30 31.44 11.93 2.97
CA VAL A 30 30.30 12.34 3.79
C VAL A 30 29.11 11.42 3.50
N ASP A 31 28.05 11.56 4.25
CA ASP A 31 26.76 10.89 4.05
C ASP A 31 25.61 11.89 4.10
N GLU A 32 24.43 11.48 3.60
CA GLU A 32 23.25 12.32 3.48
C GLU A 32 22.65 12.70 4.83
N SER A 33 22.97 12.00 5.91
CA SER A 33 22.57 12.38 7.26
C SER A 33 23.15 13.73 7.73
N GLY A 34 23.93 14.42 6.88
CA GLY A 34 24.54 15.70 7.15
C GLY A 34 25.90 15.60 7.82
N SER A 35 26.59 14.49 7.67
CA SER A 35 27.96 14.33 8.17
C SER A 35 28.92 15.28 7.47
N THR A 36 30.06 15.56 8.11
CA THR A 36 31.07 16.48 7.59
C THR A 36 32.44 15.83 7.54
N ASP A 37 33.17 16.11 6.48
CA ASP A 37 34.58 15.81 6.36
C ASP A 37 35.35 17.09 5.96
N LEU A 38 36.67 17.07 6.04
CA LEU A 38 37.49 18.25 5.73
C LEU A 38 38.78 17.89 5.01
N PHE A 39 39.22 18.82 4.19
CA PHE A 39 40.57 18.86 3.66
C PHE A 39 41.20 20.23 3.98
N THR A 40 42.50 20.35 3.84
CA THR A 40 43.20 21.58 4.11
C THR A 40 43.85 22.14 2.86
N VAL A 41 43.88 23.47 2.79
CA VAL A 41 44.62 24.23 1.75
C VAL A 41 45.74 25.03 2.44
N VAL A 42 46.91 25.12 1.82
CA VAL A 42 48.00 25.94 2.32
C VAL A 42 48.85 26.47 1.12
N LEU A 43 49.31 27.72 1.18
CA LEU A 43 50.19 28.27 0.15
C LEU A 43 51.61 27.70 0.22
N THR A 44 52.28 27.61 -0.92
CA THR A 44 53.70 27.17 -1.01
C THR A 44 54.71 28.32 -0.98
N GLY A 45 54.25 29.56 -1.23
CA GLY A 45 55.06 30.78 -1.19
C GLY A 45 54.34 31.90 -0.43
N ARG A 46 55.12 32.83 0.15
CA ARG A 46 54.57 33.96 0.91
C ARG A 46 54.04 35.03 -0.04
N PRO A 47 52.78 35.43 0.01
CA PRO A 47 52.22 36.47 -0.82
C PRO A 47 52.61 37.86 -0.31
N ILE A 48 52.66 38.86 -1.23
CA ILE A 48 52.86 40.27 -0.90
C ILE A 48 51.55 40.91 -0.44
N THR A 49 50.45 40.54 -1.10
CA THR A 49 49.07 40.91 -0.73
C THR A 49 48.25 39.63 -0.50
N ASP A 50 47.02 39.77 -0.05
CA ASP A 50 46.18 38.63 0.24
C ASP A 50 45.93 37.76 -1.00
N VAL A 51 45.74 36.45 -0.78
CA VAL A 51 45.30 35.47 -1.79
C VAL A 51 43.96 34.92 -1.36
N ALA A 52 42.91 35.18 -2.15
CA ALA A 52 41.56 34.70 -1.94
C ALA A 52 41.32 33.49 -2.83
N PHE A 53 40.61 32.50 -2.26
CA PHE A 53 40.14 31.32 -2.96
C PHE A 53 38.61 31.33 -3.05
N SER A 54 38.09 30.88 -4.20
CA SER A 54 36.73 30.48 -4.42
C SER A 54 36.66 28.94 -4.47
N ILE A 55 35.76 28.35 -3.72
CA ILE A 55 35.60 26.91 -3.61
C ILE A 55 34.14 26.53 -3.92
N SER A 56 33.96 25.55 -4.81
CA SER A 56 32.64 25.14 -5.23
C SER A 56 32.52 23.62 -5.40
N SER A 57 31.37 23.08 -5.16
CA SER A 57 30.99 21.71 -5.53
C SER A 57 30.43 21.67 -6.96
N SER A 58 30.71 20.61 -7.71
CA SER A 58 30.07 20.34 -9.01
C SER A 58 28.61 19.94 -8.88
N ASP A 59 28.24 19.41 -7.71
CA ASP A 59 26.88 19.08 -7.37
C ASP A 59 26.54 19.67 -5.99
N SER A 60 25.72 20.71 -6.01
CA SER A 60 25.30 21.42 -4.80
C SER A 60 24.03 20.85 -4.19
N THR A 61 23.43 19.82 -4.78
CA THR A 61 22.34 19.03 -4.19
C THR A 61 22.90 17.94 -3.30
N GLU A 62 24.06 17.42 -3.63
CA GLU A 62 24.76 16.36 -2.90
C GLU A 62 25.68 16.88 -1.80
N THR A 63 26.47 17.90 -2.11
CA THR A 63 27.48 18.40 -1.17
C THR A 63 27.54 19.91 -1.09
N SER A 64 27.56 20.43 0.11
CA SER A 64 27.92 21.84 0.38
C SER A 64 29.32 21.95 0.89
N VAL A 65 29.97 23.10 0.57
CA VAL A 65 31.40 23.33 0.92
C VAL A 65 31.64 24.71 1.50
N THR A 66 32.71 24.87 2.29
CA THR A 66 33.25 26.19 2.61
C THR A 66 33.53 26.94 1.30
N SER A 67 32.87 28.05 1.05
CA SER A 67 32.85 28.71 -0.27
C SER A 67 34.09 29.58 -0.55
N SER A 68 34.86 29.96 0.48
CA SER A 68 36.03 30.83 0.30
C SER A 68 37.05 30.67 1.44
N LEU A 69 38.31 30.90 1.11
CA LEU A 69 39.40 31.07 2.06
C LEU A 69 40.18 32.32 1.72
N THR A 70 40.89 32.90 2.69
CA THR A 70 41.82 34.03 2.46
C THR A 70 43.13 33.79 3.21
N PHE A 71 44.24 33.83 2.48
CA PHE A 71 45.60 33.80 3.02
C PHE A 71 46.23 35.19 2.97
N THR A 72 46.91 35.55 4.03
CA THR A 72 47.65 36.79 4.17
C THR A 72 49.13 36.50 4.26
N SER A 73 49.98 37.53 4.19
CA SER A 73 51.42 37.39 4.41
C SER A 73 51.80 36.88 5.82
N GLU A 74 50.82 36.80 6.75
CA GLU A 74 51.08 36.34 8.14
C GLU A 74 50.61 34.88 8.37
N ASN A 75 49.59 34.39 7.63
CA ASN A 75 49.06 33.07 7.80
C ASN A 75 49.23 32.11 6.61
N TRP A 76 49.94 32.53 5.58
CA TRP A 76 50.10 31.80 4.31
C TRP A 76 50.55 30.34 4.44
N ASN A 77 51.41 30.04 5.44
CA ASN A 77 51.95 28.71 5.72
C ASN A 77 51.17 27.93 6.80
N THR A 78 50.01 28.43 7.18
CA THR A 78 49.12 27.76 8.13
C THR A 78 47.96 27.10 7.36
N PRO A 79 47.86 25.77 7.36
CA PRO A 79 46.74 25.10 6.68
C PRO A 79 45.39 25.61 7.15
N GLN A 80 44.50 25.94 6.20
CA GLN A 80 43.13 26.33 6.48
C GLN A 80 42.18 25.21 6.05
N ASN A 81 41.16 24.98 6.84
CA ASN A 81 40.19 23.91 6.60
C ASN A 81 39.11 24.32 5.59
N VAL A 82 38.84 23.43 4.67
CA VAL A 82 37.64 23.41 3.85
C VAL A 82 36.76 22.29 4.37
N THR A 83 35.58 22.63 4.84
CA THR A 83 34.59 21.65 5.31
C THR A 83 33.69 21.28 4.14
N VAL A 84 33.50 19.99 3.93
CA VAL A 84 32.50 19.40 3.04
C VAL A 84 31.40 18.82 3.92
N THR A 85 30.15 19.05 3.56
CA THR A 85 28.98 18.54 4.29
C THR A 85 28.09 17.82 3.30
N GLY A 86 27.69 16.58 3.61
CA GLY A 86 26.68 15.86 2.87
C GLY A 86 25.32 16.54 2.98
N LEU A 87 24.54 16.48 1.94
CA LEU A 87 23.18 17.00 1.90
C LEU A 87 22.23 15.83 1.70
N ASP A 88 21.15 15.90 2.48
CA ASP A 88 20.08 14.92 2.54
C ASP A 88 19.11 15.16 1.40
N ASP A 89 18.70 14.09 0.72
CA ASP A 89 17.50 14.09 -0.12
C ASP A 89 16.70 12.78 0.18
N ASP A 90 15.71 12.44 -0.58
CA ASP A 90 14.91 11.24 -0.34
C ASP A 90 15.05 10.22 -1.48
N ILE A 91 16.08 10.38 -2.37
CA ILE A 91 16.21 9.59 -3.61
C ILE A 91 17.14 8.39 -3.37
N ILE A 92 16.66 7.19 -3.64
CA ILE A 92 17.52 6.00 -3.64
C ILE A 92 18.39 6.03 -4.90
N ASP A 93 19.56 6.68 -4.84
CA ASP A 93 20.44 6.81 -6.00
C ASP A 93 21.86 6.26 -5.76
N GLY A 94 22.12 5.78 -4.56
CA GLY A 94 23.40 5.23 -4.12
C GLY A 94 24.44 6.33 -3.92
N THR A 95 25.65 5.91 -3.57
CA THR A 95 26.73 6.88 -3.27
C THR A 95 27.04 7.77 -4.46
N GLN A 96 26.83 9.07 -4.31
CA GLN A 96 27.10 10.09 -5.30
C GLN A 96 28.53 10.65 -5.16
N THR A 97 29.06 11.21 -6.23
CA THR A 97 30.41 11.77 -6.25
C THR A 97 30.42 13.17 -6.81
N SER A 98 30.83 14.14 -5.97
CA SER A 98 30.98 15.52 -6.32
C SER A 98 32.48 15.88 -6.52
N THR A 99 32.75 16.75 -7.47
CA THR A 99 34.09 17.33 -7.63
C THR A 99 34.12 18.70 -6.95
N ILE A 100 34.93 18.83 -5.91
CA ILE A 100 35.18 20.11 -5.24
C ILE A 100 36.33 20.81 -5.95
N THR A 101 36.05 21.98 -6.53
CA THR A 101 37.08 22.81 -7.23
C THR A 101 37.54 23.91 -6.32
N VAL A 102 38.85 24.03 -6.17
CA VAL A 102 39.57 25.09 -5.42
C VAL A 102 40.28 25.98 -6.41
N SER A 103 39.79 27.20 -6.61
CA SER A 103 40.26 28.19 -7.57
C SER A 103 40.78 29.44 -6.86
N ILE A 104 41.79 30.10 -7.40
CA ILE A 104 42.21 31.43 -6.95
C ILE A 104 41.23 32.47 -7.52
N ASP A 105 40.77 33.40 -6.69
CA ASP A 105 40.03 34.60 -7.14
C ASP A 105 41.01 35.67 -7.58
N ASP A 106 41.38 35.67 -8.86
CA ASP A 106 42.38 36.59 -9.46
C ASP A 106 42.09 38.07 -9.18
N THR A 107 40.78 38.43 -9.03
CA THR A 107 40.38 39.83 -8.79
C THR A 107 40.81 40.33 -7.40
N ASN A 108 40.85 39.43 -6.45
CA ASN A 108 41.06 39.72 -5.04
C ASN A 108 42.36 39.09 -4.49
N SER A 109 43.28 38.67 -5.38
CA SER A 109 44.49 37.95 -5.03
C SER A 109 45.74 38.67 -5.45
N ASP A 110 46.88 38.27 -4.87
CA ASP A 110 48.21 38.64 -5.30
C ASP A 110 48.47 38.15 -6.75
N ASN A 111 48.80 39.06 -7.68
CA ASN A 111 48.97 38.76 -9.10
C ASN A 111 50.00 37.64 -9.38
N SER A 112 50.90 37.35 -8.44
CA SER A 112 51.84 36.25 -8.57
C SER A 112 51.21 34.89 -8.52
N PHE A 113 49.98 34.80 -7.97
CA PHE A 113 49.16 33.57 -7.84
C PHE A 113 48.11 33.41 -8.94
N ASP A 114 47.78 34.47 -9.72
CA ASP A 114 46.79 34.43 -10.81
C ASP A 114 47.03 33.31 -11.84
N PRO A 115 48.30 32.95 -12.23
CA PRO A 115 48.50 31.91 -13.22
C PRO A 115 48.41 30.48 -12.67
N ILE A 116 48.09 30.29 -11.41
CA ILE A 116 48.02 28.97 -10.78
C ILE A 116 46.71 28.27 -11.23
N ASN A 117 46.84 27.03 -11.71
CA ASN A 117 45.69 26.24 -12.11
C ASN A 117 44.85 25.78 -10.89
N ASP A 118 43.56 25.68 -11.13
CA ASP A 118 42.62 25.06 -10.18
C ASP A 118 43.08 23.66 -9.79
N GLN A 119 42.82 23.29 -8.55
CA GLN A 119 42.96 21.93 -8.07
C GLN A 119 41.61 21.40 -7.63
N THR A 120 41.45 20.08 -7.65
CA THR A 120 40.18 19.42 -7.33
C THR A 120 40.35 18.32 -6.28
N VAL A 121 39.30 18.14 -5.48
CA VAL A 121 39.11 17.04 -4.54
C VAL A 121 37.84 16.28 -4.94
N SER A 122 37.88 14.94 -4.91
CA SER A 122 36.73 14.13 -5.11
C SER A 122 36.06 13.87 -3.75
N ALA A 123 34.84 14.30 -3.58
CA ALA A 123 34.03 14.02 -2.40
C ALA A 123 32.95 13.01 -2.72
N THR A 124 32.73 12.03 -1.84
CA THR A 124 31.61 11.09 -1.94
C THR A 124 30.55 11.44 -0.92
N ASN A 125 29.28 11.36 -1.31
CA ASN A 125 28.10 11.42 -0.44
C ASN A 125 27.46 10.03 -0.43
N ALA A 126 27.36 9.40 0.72
CA ALA A 126 26.75 8.08 0.83
C ALA A 126 25.25 8.22 1.09
N ASP A 127 24.47 7.60 0.20
CA ASP A 127 23.01 7.48 0.29
C ASP A 127 22.61 6.70 1.56
N ASP A 128 21.66 7.19 2.34
CA ASP A 128 21.10 6.51 3.52
C ASP A 128 19.61 6.17 3.35
N ASP A 129 19.04 6.38 2.16
CA ASP A 129 17.67 6.01 1.82
C ASP A 129 17.49 4.51 1.57
N VAL A 130 16.35 4.02 1.97
CA VAL A 130 16.01 2.60 1.87
C VAL A 130 14.65 2.42 1.23
N ALA A 131 14.59 1.60 0.18
CA ALA A 131 13.34 1.21 -0.46
C ALA A 131 12.39 0.57 0.56
N GLY A 132 11.13 0.98 0.49
CA GLY A 132 10.06 0.47 1.32
C GLY A 132 8.71 1.03 0.89
N PHE A 133 7.65 0.42 1.38
CA PHE A 133 6.32 1.02 1.33
C PHE A 133 5.55 0.74 2.61
N THR A 134 4.78 1.71 3.04
CA THR A 134 3.95 1.64 4.25
C THR A 134 2.48 1.51 3.86
N VAL A 135 1.83 0.49 4.44
CA VAL A 135 0.38 0.30 4.36
C VAL A 135 -0.27 0.80 5.64
N SER A 136 -1.32 1.59 5.54
CA SER A 136 -2.03 2.12 6.69
C SER A 136 -3.55 2.02 6.52
N GLU A 137 -4.23 1.56 7.57
CA GLU A 137 -5.69 1.48 7.65
C GLU A 137 -6.18 2.68 8.50
N PRO A 138 -6.79 3.71 7.88
CA PRO A 138 -7.16 4.95 8.58
C PRO A 138 -8.12 4.73 9.76
N ASP A 139 -9.03 3.77 9.62
CA ASP A 139 -10.05 3.43 10.63
C ASP A 139 -9.64 2.26 11.53
N GLY A 140 -8.40 1.76 11.37
CA GLY A 140 -7.79 0.73 12.21
C GLY A 140 -8.11 -0.71 11.80
N SER A 141 -8.98 -0.91 10.81
CA SER A 141 -9.28 -2.22 10.18
C SER A 141 -10.02 -2.00 8.86
N THR A 142 -9.89 -2.94 7.94
CA THR A 142 -10.64 -2.95 6.68
C THR A 142 -11.83 -3.89 6.80
N THR A 143 -13.05 -3.33 6.76
CA THR A 143 -14.29 -4.09 6.95
C THR A 143 -15.33 -3.71 5.89
N VAL A 144 -15.86 -4.69 5.20
CA VAL A 144 -16.90 -4.52 4.17
C VAL A 144 -18.09 -5.44 4.48
N THR A 145 -19.23 -5.19 3.83
CA THR A 145 -20.39 -6.11 3.80
C THR A 145 -20.50 -6.71 2.41
N GLU A 146 -21.01 -7.91 2.31
CA GLU A 146 -21.25 -8.60 1.03
C GLU A 146 -22.20 -7.82 0.12
N ALA A 147 -23.17 -7.12 0.65
CA ALA A 147 -24.08 -6.25 -0.12
C ALA A 147 -23.38 -5.16 -0.96
N GLY A 148 -22.09 -5.30 -1.26
CA GLY A 148 -21.28 -4.37 -2.04
C GLY A 148 -20.75 -3.21 -1.22
N GLY A 149 -20.63 -3.36 0.09
CA GLY A 149 -19.98 -2.38 0.97
C GLY A 149 -18.53 -2.15 0.55
N THR A 150 -18.01 -0.94 0.75
CA THR A 150 -16.63 -0.60 0.42
C THR A 150 -15.89 -0.04 1.60
N ASP A 151 -14.60 -0.35 1.70
CA ASP A 151 -13.66 0.23 2.64
C ASP A 151 -12.33 0.50 1.95
N THR A 152 -11.42 1.23 2.61
CA THR A 152 -10.17 1.66 1.99
C THR A 152 -8.99 1.57 2.95
N PHE A 153 -7.82 1.30 2.40
CA PHE A 153 -6.54 1.53 3.06
C PHE A 153 -5.61 2.36 2.16
N ASN A 154 -4.57 2.91 2.75
CA ASN A 154 -3.62 3.76 2.04
C ASN A 154 -2.26 3.07 1.92
N VAL A 155 -1.57 3.36 0.83
CA VAL A 155 -0.19 2.93 0.56
C VAL A 155 0.63 4.15 0.18
N VAL A 156 1.87 4.24 0.68
CA VAL A 156 2.84 5.29 0.37
C VAL A 156 4.23 4.65 0.31
N LEU A 157 5.12 5.13 -0.55
CA LEU A 157 6.53 4.70 -0.52
C LEU A 157 7.28 5.38 0.62
N ASP A 158 8.35 4.76 1.09
CA ASP A 158 9.18 5.25 2.19
C ASP A 158 10.36 6.10 1.70
N ALA A 159 10.71 5.99 0.39
CA ALA A 159 11.74 6.79 -0.27
C ALA A 159 11.39 7.04 -1.75
N GLN A 160 12.02 8.06 -2.36
CA GLN A 160 11.76 8.47 -3.73
C GLN A 160 12.41 7.52 -4.74
N PRO A 161 11.63 6.91 -5.65
CA PRO A 161 12.18 6.05 -6.70
C PRO A 161 12.77 6.89 -7.85
N GLN A 162 13.80 6.38 -8.52
CA GLN A 162 14.33 6.95 -9.75
C GLN A 162 13.43 6.70 -10.97
N SER A 163 12.69 5.61 -10.95
CA SER A 163 11.68 5.24 -11.97
C SER A 163 10.38 4.80 -11.29
N ASP A 164 9.34 4.54 -12.07
CA ASP A 164 8.03 4.16 -11.52
C ASP A 164 8.13 2.88 -10.68
N VAL A 165 7.32 2.81 -9.60
CA VAL A 165 7.10 1.62 -8.78
C VAL A 165 5.64 1.20 -8.93
N VAL A 166 5.42 -0.02 -9.39
CA VAL A 166 4.09 -0.60 -9.63
C VAL A 166 3.81 -1.68 -8.60
N LEU A 167 2.77 -1.51 -7.81
CA LEU A 167 2.29 -2.55 -6.90
C LEU A 167 1.10 -3.27 -7.51
N THR A 168 1.18 -4.58 -7.56
CA THR A 168 0.06 -5.48 -7.88
C THR A 168 -0.63 -5.88 -6.60
N ILE A 169 -1.97 -5.78 -6.58
CA ILE A 169 -2.77 -6.02 -5.39
C ILE A 169 -3.81 -7.09 -5.71
N THR A 170 -3.88 -8.13 -4.88
CA THR A 170 -4.75 -9.29 -5.10
C THR A 170 -5.49 -9.69 -3.84
N SER A 171 -6.74 -10.17 -4.00
CA SER A 171 -7.49 -10.83 -2.94
C SER A 171 -7.24 -12.34 -2.97
N SER A 172 -7.14 -12.97 -1.80
CA SER A 172 -7.07 -14.43 -1.67
C SER A 172 -8.40 -15.11 -2.01
N ASP A 173 -9.50 -14.37 -1.87
CA ASP A 173 -10.83 -14.80 -2.26
C ASP A 173 -11.59 -13.67 -2.95
N THR A 174 -11.80 -13.81 -4.23
CA THR A 174 -12.51 -12.82 -5.06
C THR A 174 -14.03 -13.08 -5.08
N GLY A 175 -14.49 -14.18 -4.50
CA GLY A 175 -15.90 -14.43 -4.24
C GLY A 175 -16.40 -13.58 -3.07
N GLU A 176 -15.54 -13.30 -2.10
CA GLU A 176 -15.83 -12.53 -0.90
C GLU A 176 -15.51 -11.05 -1.04
N ALA A 177 -14.32 -10.74 -1.54
CA ALA A 177 -13.88 -9.36 -1.70
C ALA A 177 -13.05 -9.15 -2.94
N THR A 178 -13.32 -8.08 -3.67
CA THR A 178 -12.50 -7.56 -4.76
C THR A 178 -11.72 -6.32 -4.30
N VAL A 179 -10.61 -6.02 -4.99
CA VAL A 179 -9.73 -4.93 -4.62
C VAL A 179 -9.22 -4.17 -5.85
N THR A 180 -8.85 -2.89 -5.70
CA THR A 180 -8.06 -2.17 -6.70
C THR A 180 -6.82 -3.01 -7.04
N SER A 181 -6.68 -3.44 -8.27
CA SER A 181 -5.68 -4.46 -8.65
C SER A 181 -4.28 -3.92 -8.88
N LEU A 182 -4.11 -2.59 -9.00
CA LEU A 182 -2.83 -1.98 -9.34
C LEU A 182 -2.78 -0.52 -8.91
N ILE A 183 -1.64 -0.10 -8.32
CA ILE A 183 -1.29 1.30 -8.09
C ILE A 183 0.11 1.57 -8.60
N THR A 184 0.40 2.81 -8.99
CA THR A 184 1.70 3.22 -9.53
C THR A 184 2.19 4.47 -8.82
N PHE A 185 3.39 4.41 -8.29
CA PHE A 185 4.12 5.55 -7.76
C PHE A 185 5.16 6.02 -8.77
N THR A 186 5.40 7.31 -8.78
CA THR A 186 6.39 7.99 -9.61
C THR A 186 7.28 8.86 -8.71
N SER A 187 8.39 9.37 -9.22
CA SER A 187 9.24 10.32 -8.49
C SER A 187 8.53 11.62 -8.03
N SER A 188 7.30 11.88 -8.51
CA SER A 188 6.54 13.08 -8.16
C SER A 188 5.36 12.85 -7.22
N ASN A 189 4.98 11.60 -6.94
CA ASN A 189 3.86 11.26 -6.06
C ASN A 189 4.17 10.15 -5.04
N TRP A 190 5.42 9.77 -4.90
CA TRP A 190 5.87 8.67 -4.05
C TRP A 190 5.50 8.86 -2.56
N ASP A 191 5.56 10.11 -2.07
CA ASP A 191 5.24 10.56 -0.70
C ASP A 191 3.74 10.84 -0.48
N THR A 192 2.93 10.70 -1.53
CA THR A 192 1.48 10.95 -1.47
C THR A 192 0.74 9.65 -1.32
N PRO A 193 0.04 9.40 -0.19
CA PRO A 193 -0.70 8.16 0.01
C PRO A 193 -1.71 7.90 -1.12
N GLN A 194 -1.64 6.73 -1.73
CA GLN A 194 -2.61 6.26 -2.72
C GLN A 194 -3.64 5.35 -2.05
N VAL A 195 -4.90 5.57 -2.40
CA VAL A 195 -6.04 4.85 -1.83
C VAL A 195 -6.27 3.54 -2.58
N VAL A 196 -6.31 2.45 -1.84
CA VAL A 196 -6.75 1.14 -2.31
C VAL A 196 -8.17 0.90 -1.79
N THR A 197 -9.10 0.62 -2.69
CA THR A 197 -10.49 0.33 -2.36
C THR A 197 -10.72 -1.19 -2.35
N VAL A 198 -11.30 -1.68 -1.29
CA VAL A 198 -11.83 -3.04 -1.15
C VAL A 198 -13.35 -2.97 -1.26
N THR A 199 -13.95 -3.92 -1.96
CA THR A 199 -15.39 -4.01 -2.17
C THR A 199 -15.85 -5.44 -1.83
N GLY A 200 -16.81 -5.60 -0.94
CA GLY A 200 -17.47 -6.87 -0.66
C GLY A 200 -18.20 -7.37 -1.91
N VAL A 201 -18.27 -8.65 -2.07
CA VAL A 201 -18.97 -9.33 -3.17
C VAL A 201 -20.17 -10.07 -2.58
N ASP A 202 -21.34 -9.75 -3.12
CA ASP A 202 -22.60 -10.30 -2.73
C ASP A 202 -22.75 -11.74 -3.28
N ASP A 203 -23.10 -12.67 -2.42
CA ASP A 203 -23.62 -13.97 -2.83
C ASP A 203 -24.92 -14.29 -2.02
N ASP A 204 -25.46 -15.46 -2.08
CA ASP A 204 -26.68 -15.81 -1.37
C ASP A 204 -26.42 -16.89 -0.29
N ILE A 205 -25.13 -17.14 0.08
CA ILE A 205 -24.73 -18.23 0.99
C ILE A 205 -24.66 -17.72 2.42
N ILE A 206 -25.35 -18.37 3.33
CA ILE A 206 -25.18 -18.13 4.77
C ILE A 206 -23.89 -18.82 5.21
N ASP A 207 -22.75 -18.13 5.17
CA ASP A 207 -21.47 -18.69 5.56
C ASP A 207 -20.77 -17.91 6.69
N GLY A 208 -21.42 -16.83 7.14
CA GLY A 208 -20.97 -15.97 8.22
C GLY A 208 -19.78 -15.10 7.80
N THR A 209 -19.17 -14.46 8.78
CA THR A 209 -18.06 -13.51 8.52
C THR A 209 -16.87 -14.20 7.90
N GLN A 210 -16.48 -13.77 6.71
CA GLN A 210 -15.28 -14.23 5.98
C GLN A 210 -14.09 -13.30 6.19
N THR A 211 -12.87 -13.82 6.00
CA THR A 211 -11.64 -13.04 6.26
C THR A 211 -10.60 -13.22 5.15
N PRO A 212 -10.88 -12.74 3.93
CA PRO A 212 -9.90 -12.77 2.85
C PRO A 212 -8.67 -11.91 3.17
N THR A 213 -7.54 -12.28 2.60
CA THR A 213 -6.28 -11.55 2.72
C THR A 213 -5.99 -10.81 1.42
N ILE A 214 -5.76 -9.51 1.49
CA ILE A 214 -5.26 -8.70 0.38
C ILE A 214 -3.74 -8.71 0.44
N THR A 215 -3.11 -9.08 -0.66
CA THR A 215 -1.64 -9.12 -0.82
C THR A 215 -1.19 -8.02 -1.77
N LEU A 216 -0.19 -7.23 -1.35
CA LEU A 216 0.47 -6.20 -2.13
C LEU A 216 1.89 -6.69 -2.46
N SER A 217 2.21 -6.76 -3.74
CA SER A 217 3.52 -7.22 -4.26
C SER A 217 4.09 -6.21 -5.22
N VAL A 218 5.40 -5.96 -5.18
CA VAL A 218 6.09 -5.18 -6.20
C VAL A 218 6.06 -5.94 -7.53
N ASN A 219 5.75 -5.26 -8.62
CA ASN A 219 5.84 -5.82 -9.97
C ASN A 219 7.23 -5.52 -10.53
N ASP A 220 8.21 -6.38 -10.23
CA ASP A 220 9.63 -6.23 -10.59
C ASP A 220 9.86 -5.84 -12.07
N ALA A 221 9.07 -6.40 -12.99
CA ALA A 221 9.22 -6.13 -14.43
C ALA A 221 8.84 -4.69 -14.85
N SER A 222 8.19 -3.95 -13.97
CA SER A 222 7.63 -2.61 -14.24
C SER A 222 7.97 -1.60 -13.16
N SER A 223 8.85 -1.96 -12.23
CA SER A 223 9.22 -1.15 -11.08
C SER A 223 10.70 -0.78 -11.11
N ASP A 224 11.07 0.20 -10.29
CA ASP A 224 12.44 0.54 -9.97
C ASP A 224 13.14 -0.65 -9.31
N ASP A 225 14.30 -1.04 -9.83
CA ASP A 225 15.07 -2.22 -9.38
C ASP A 225 15.40 -2.17 -7.87
N SER A 226 15.46 -0.96 -7.27
CA SER A 226 15.72 -0.78 -5.84
C SER A 226 14.58 -1.32 -4.97
N PHE A 227 13.36 -1.38 -5.50
CA PHE A 227 12.17 -1.88 -4.82
C PHE A 227 11.91 -3.38 -5.04
N ASP A 228 12.55 -4.02 -6.04
CA ASP A 228 12.34 -5.44 -6.38
C ASP A 228 12.57 -6.41 -5.20
N PRO A 229 13.55 -6.17 -4.28
CA PRO A 229 13.79 -7.08 -3.17
C PRO A 229 12.74 -7.05 -2.06
N LEU A 230 11.76 -6.14 -2.12
CA LEU A 230 10.77 -5.98 -1.06
C LEU A 230 9.87 -7.21 -0.95
N SER A 231 9.62 -7.60 0.29
CA SER A 231 8.66 -8.67 0.58
C SER A 231 7.23 -8.17 0.47
N ASP A 232 6.32 -9.05 0.04
CA ASP A 232 4.90 -8.78 0.02
C ASP A 232 4.39 -8.31 1.40
N GLN A 233 3.45 -7.36 1.39
CA GLN A 233 2.70 -6.97 2.58
C GLN A 233 1.25 -7.41 2.43
N THR A 234 0.56 -7.56 3.57
CA THR A 234 -0.81 -8.07 3.57
C THR A 234 -1.72 -7.24 4.47
N VAL A 235 -2.99 -7.12 4.05
CA VAL A 235 -4.10 -6.57 4.82
C VAL A 235 -5.15 -7.66 4.99
N SER A 236 -5.63 -7.88 6.22
CA SER A 236 -6.76 -8.76 6.50
C SER A 236 -8.05 -7.98 6.38
N VAL A 237 -8.95 -8.45 5.54
CA VAL A 237 -10.28 -7.85 5.36
C VAL A 237 -11.31 -8.65 6.14
N THR A 238 -12.26 -7.98 6.78
CA THR A 238 -13.44 -8.61 7.35
C THR A 238 -14.61 -8.37 6.42
N VAL A 239 -15.21 -9.44 5.90
CA VAL A 239 -16.43 -9.40 5.09
C VAL A 239 -17.60 -9.87 5.97
N LEU A 240 -18.61 -9.04 6.09
CA LEU A 240 -19.79 -9.33 6.89
C LEU A 240 -20.87 -9.87 5.97
N ASP A 241 -21.27 -11.12 6.24
CA ASP A 241 -22.43 -11.79 5.64
C ASP A 241 -23.72 -11.04 5.99
N ASP A 242 -24.60 -10.77 5.04
CA ASP A 242 -25.91 -10.14 5.22
C ASP A 242 -27.08 -11.08 4.89
N ASP A 243 -26.80 -12.35 4.55
CA ASP A 243 -27.79 -13.36 4.31
C ASP A 243 -28.43 -13.90 5.59
N THR A 244 -29.68 -14.22 5.48
CA THR A 244 -30.45 -14.69 6.62
C THR A 244 -31.28 -15.91 6.23
N ALA A 245 -31.22 -16.99 7.03
CA ALA A 245 -32.06 -18.15 6.85
C ALA A 245 -33.55 -17.79 6.88
N GLY A 246 -34.30 -18.34 5.93
CA GLY A 246 -35.73 -18.16 5.84
C GLY A 246 -36.33 -19.08 4.80
N PHE A 247 -37.66 -19.18 4.82
CA PHE A 247 -38.41 -19.77 3.73
C PHE A 247 -39.73 -19.02 3.54
N THR A 248 -40.13 -18.88 2.30
CA THR A 248 -41.36 -18.21 1.88
C THR A 248 -42.37 -19.22 1.37
N ILE A 249 -43.63 -19.12 1.84
CA ILE A 249 -44.76 -19.89 1.36
C ILE A 249 -45.65 -19.02 0.46
N ALA A 250 -46.02 -19.55 -0.71
CA ALA A 250 -46.95 -18.89 -1.61
C ALA A 250 -48.11 -19.81 -1.99
N GLU A 251 -49.33 -19.41 -1.64
CA GLU A 251 -50.55 -20.14 -1.99
C GLU A 251 -50.96 -19.88 -3.44
N THR A 252 -51.37 -20.92 -4.15
CA THR A 252 -51.92 -20.79 -5.49
C THR A 252 -53.26 -20.05 -5.42
N GLU A 253 -53.44 -19.02 -6.27
CA GLU A 253 -54.65 -18.17 -6.28
C GLU A 253 -54.95 -17.43 -4.95
N GLY A 254 -54.04 -17.46 -3.96
CA GLY A 254 -54.11 -16.72 -2.68
C GLY A 254 -54.96 -17.42 -1.59
N SER A 255 -55.30 -18.69 -1.76
CA SER A 255 -55.92 -19.55 -0.77
C SER A 255 -55.71 -21.01 -1.15
N THR A 256 -55.64 -21.89 -0.15
CA THR A 256 -55.59 -23.35 -0.35
C THR A 256 -56.90 -23.98 0.09
N GLY A 257 -57.59 -24.60 -0.85
CA GLY A 257 -58.91 -25.19 -0.58
C GLY A 257 -59.17 -26.45 -1.41
N VAL A 258 -59.66 -27.48 -0.77
CA VAL A 258 -60.01 -28.77 -1.38
C VAL A 258 -61.40 -29.22 -0.93
N ASP A 259 -62.02 -30.13 -1.67
CA ASP A 259 -63.23 -30.82 -1.25
C ASP A 259 -62.96 -32.30 -0.91
N GLU A 260 -63.89 -32.94 -0.18
CA GLU A 260 -63.77 -34.34 0.28
C GLU A 260 -63.76 -35.35 -0.88
N SER A 261 -64.10 -34.95 -2.09
CA SER A 261 -64.08 -35.85 -3.25
C SER A 261 -62.71 -36.33 -3.70
N GLY A 262 -61.67 -35.95 -3.00
CA GLY A 262 -60.29 -36.24 -3.36
C GLY A 262 -59.71 -35.19 -4.28
N ASP A 263 -60.29 -34.00 -4.29
CA ASP A 263 -59.73 -32.84 -5.01
C ASP A 263 -58.38 -32.43 -4.44
N THR A 264 -57.56 -31.73 -5.24
CA THR A 264 -56.24 -31.33 -4.86
C THR A 264 -55.98 -29.85 -5.13
N ASP A 265 -55.30 -29.22 -4.19
CA ASP A 265 -54.74 -27.88 -4.36
C ASP A 265 -53.26 -27.86 -3.99
N THR A 266 -52.56 -26.78 -4.28
CA THR A 266 -51.14 -26.67 -4.04
C THR A 266 -50.76 -25.31 -3.50
N PHE A 267 -49.78 -25.31 -2.62
CA PHE A 267 -48.97 -24.13 -2.32
C PHE A 267 -47.50 -24.44 -2.58
N SER A 268 -46.66 -23.42 -2.76
CA SER A 268 -45.25 -23.60 -2.99
C SER A 268 -44.41 -23.08 -1.82
N VAL A 269 -43.24 -23.67 -1.64
CA VAL A 269 -42.23 -23.24 -0.67
C VAL A 269 -40.91 -23.03 -1.39
N VAL A 270 -40.18 -22.00 -1.01
CA VAL A 270 -38.80 -21.67 -1.50
C VAL A 270 -37.99 -21.19 -0.31
N LEU A 271 -36.67 -21.44 -0.28
CA LEU A 271 -35.80 -20.85 0.72
C LEU A 271 -35.47 -19.41 0.34
N ASP A 272 -35.13 -18.61 1.33
CA ASP A 272 -34.81 -17.19 1.15
C ASP A 272 -33.29 -16.97 0.98
N ALA A 273 -32.42 -17.95 1.36
CA ALA A 273 -30.98 -17.95 1.16
C ALA A 273 -30.45 -19.35 0.85
N GLN A 274 -29.25 -19.43 0.29
CA GLN A 274 -28.61 -20.68 -0.12
C GLN A 274 -28.05 -21.43 1.10
N PRO A 275 -28.49 -22.68 1.34
CA PRO A 275 -27.96 -23.49 2.42
C PRO A 275 -26.57 -24.06 2.06
N SER A 276 -25.71 -24.20 3.04
CA SER A 276 -24.40 -24.89 2.93
C SER A 276 -24.58 -26.43 2.87
N SER A 277 -25.68 -26.96 3.40
CA SER A 277 -26.07 -28.36 3.32
C SER A 277 -27.57 -28.47 3.09
N ASP A 278 -28.10 -29.71 2.90
CA ASP A 278 -29.52 -29.90 2.62
C ASP A 278 -30.40 -29.34 3.74
N VAL A 279 -31.54 -28.73 3.37
CA VAL A 279 -32.62 -28.33 4.27
C VAL A 279 -33.85 -29.20 4.01
N VAL A 280 -34.30 -29.91 5.01
CA VAL A 280 -35.47 -30.80 4.94
C VAL A 280 -36.63 -30.17 5.70
N LEU A 281 -37.71 -29.87 4.99
CA LEU A 281 -38.96 -29.43 5.58
C LEU A 281 -39.89 -30.63 5.83
N THR A 282 -40.50 -30.63 7.00
CA THR A 282 -41.60 -31.56 7.36
C THR A 282 -42.93 -30.81 7.26
N ILE A 283 -43.86 -31.37 6.52
CA ILE A 283 -45.19 -30.80 6.32
C ILE A 283 -46.22 -31.73 6.95
N ALA A 284 -47.08 -31.20 7.83
CA ALA A 284 -48.05 -31.98 8.56
C ALA A 284 -49.44 -31.30 8.57
N SER A 285 -50.48 -32.06 8.30
CA SER A 285 -51.87 -31.64 8.54
C SER A 285 -52.21 -31.79 10.01
N SER A 286 -52.96 -30.84 10.57
CA SER A 286 -53.52 -30.94 11.91
C SER A 286 -54.70 -31.98 12.00
N ASP A 287 -55.28 -32.28 10.86
CA ASP A 287 -56.30 -33.30 10.74
C ASP A 287 -56.13 -34.11 9.44
N THR A 288 -55.65 -35.33 9.56
CA THR A 288 -55.42 -36.23 8.43
C THR A 288 -56.68 -36.97 7.99
N GLY A 289 -57.80 -36.83 8.74
CA GLY A 289 -59.09 -37.29 8.34
C GLY A 289 -59.77 -36.40 7.31
N GLU A 290 -59.42 -35.11 7.32
CA GLU A 290 -59.87 -34.06 6.39
C GLU A 290 -58.97 -33.84 5.20
N VAL A 291 -57.69 -33.68 5.46
CA VAL A 291 -56.70 -33.45 4.39
C VAL A 291 -55.39 -34.21 4.62
N THR A 292 -54.84 -34.70 3.55
CA THR A 292 -53.46 -35.23 3.49
C THR A 292 -52.56 -34.31 2.68
N VAL A 293 -51.25 -34.30 2.98
CA VAL A 293 -50.29 -33.40 2.36
C VAL A 293 -49.01 -34.13 1.89
N THR A 294 -48.26 -33.54 0.96
CA THR A 294 -46.87 -33.90 0.73
C THR A 294 -46.12 -33.76 2.06
N SER A 295 -45.52 -34.84 2.56
CA SER A 295 -45.01 -34.87 3.93
C SER A 295 -43.60 -34.25 4.12
N THR A 296 -42.83 -34.15 3.03
CA THR A 296 -41.44 -33.60 3.09
C THR A 296 -41.07 -32.90 1.80
N LEU A 297 -40.28 -31.83 1.92
CA LEU A 297 -39.54 -31.22 0.83
C LEU A 297 -38.03 -31.23 1.20
N THR A 298 -37.19 -31.29 0.21
CA THR A 298 -35.72 -31.19 0.40
C THR A 298 -35.15 -30.13 -0.54
N PHE A 299 -34.53 -29.16 0.05
CA PHE A 299 -33.77 -28.13 -0.65
C PHE A 299 -32.26 -28.40 -0.52
N THR A 300 -31.52 -28.14 -1.58
CA THR A 300 -30.09 -28.30 -1.65
C THR A 300 -29.49 -26.99 -2.13
N SER A 301 -28.15 -26.81 -2.05
CA SER A 301 -27.46 -25.65 -2.61
C SER A 301 -27.70 -25.43 -4.12
N ALA A 302 -28.25 -26.43 -4.83
CA ALA A 302 -28.52 -26.34 -6.27
C ALA A 302 -29.99 -26.03 -6.63
N ASN A 303 -30.92 -26.09 -5.68
CA ASN A 303 -32.36 -25.88 -5.94
C ASN A 303 -33.07 -25.04 -4.87
N TRP A 304 -32.34 -24.40 -3.98
CA TRP A 304 -32.90 -23.64 -2.86
C TRP A 304 -33.80 -22.48 -3.31
N ASP A 305 -33.48 -21.83 -4.43
CA ASP A 305 -34.19 -20.72 -5.07
C ASP A 305 -35.35 -21.18 -5.98
N THR A 306 -35.52 -22.49 -6.10
CA THR A 306 -36.56 -23.07 -6.96
C THR A 306 -37.75 -23.52 -6.12
N ALA A 307 -38.90 -22.84 -6.26
CA ALA A 307 -40.10 -23.15 -5.53
C ALA A 307 -40.56 -24.61 -5.72
N GLN A 308 -40.75 -25.32 -4.63
CA GLN A 308 -41.25 -26.71 -4.61
C GLN A 308 -42.72 -26.74 -4.15
N ASN A 309 -43.56 -27.55 -4.83
CA ASN A 309 -44.96 -27.62 -4.54
C ASN A 309 -45.29 -28.64 -3.45
N VAL A 310 -46.10 -28.21 -2.51
CA VAL A 310 -46.80 -29.07 -1.56
C VAL A 310 -48.22 -29.32 -2.10
N THR A 311 -48.59 -30.58 -2.30
CA THR A 311 -49.93 -30.93 -2.70
C THR A 311 -50.74 -31.20 -1.46
N VAL A 312 -51.90 -30.57 -1.36
CA VAL A 312 -52.96 -30.79 -0.37
C VAL A 312 -54.06 -31.58 -1.07
N THR A 313 -54.54 -32.66 -0.44
CA THR A 313 -55.58 -33.53 -1.01
C THR A 313 -56.66 -33.70 0.01
N GLY A 314 -57.92 -33.44 -0.37
CA GLY A 314 -59.08 -33.69 0.47
C GLY A 314 -59.29 -35.19 0.69
N VAL A 315 -59.79 -35.57 1.85
CA VAL A 315 -60.03 -36.95 2.25
C VAL A 315 -61.57 -37.15 2.37
N ASP A 316 -62.09 -38.11 1.60
CA ASP A 316 -63.51 -38.47 1.64
C ASP A 316 -63.82 -39.24 2.94
N ASP A 317 -64.81 -38.77 3.66
CA ASP A 317 -65.42 -39.54 4.76
C ASP A 317 -66.95 -39.55 4.62
N ASP A 318 -67.62 -40.28 5.44
CA ASP A 318 -69.07 -40.42 5.39
C ASP A 318 -69.80 -39.51 6.42
N LEU A 319 -69.11 -38.52 7.03
CA LEU A 319 -69.64 -37.61 8.03
C LEU A 319 -70.38 -36.42 7.37
N VAL A 320 -71.46 -35.96 8.00
CA VAL A 320 -72.18 -34.74 7.57
C VAL A 320 -71.83 -33.65 8.57
N ASP A 321 -70.65 -33.08 8.49
CA ASP A 321 -70.10 -32.12 9.47
C ASP A 321 -69.88 -30.73 8.90
N GLY A 322 -70.16 -30.50 7.60
CA GLY A 322 -70.01 -29.18 6.92
C GLY A 322 -68.61 -28.87 6.59
N THR A 323 -68.31 -27.59 6.25
CA THR A 323 -66.98 -27.14 5.89
C THR A 323 -66.05 -27.16 7.10
N GLN A 324 -64.98 -27.92 7.02
CA GLN A 324 -63.92 -27.98 8.03
C GLN A 324 -62.78 -27.06 7.66
N THR A 325 -62.04 -26.56 8.67
CA THR A 325 -60.76 -25.76 8.47
C THR A 325 -59.60 -26.47 9.14
N THR A 326 -58.70 -26.93 8.37
CA THR A 326 -57.49 -27.66 8.80
C THR A 326 -56.23 -26.82 8.58
N SER A 327 -55.33 -26.80 9.55
CA SER A 327 -54.06 -26.14 9.40
C SER A 327 -52.98 -27.11 8.92
N VAL A 328 -52.23 -26.70 7.90
CA VAL A 328 -51.05 -27.39 7.42
C VAL A 328 -49.81 -26.64 7.95
N THR A 329 -49.02 -27.33 8.77
CA THR A 329 -47.78 -26.77 9.34
C THR A 329 -46.59 -27.18 8.52
N VAL A 330 -45.74 -26.23 8.19
CA VAL A 330 -44.41 -26.40 7.55
C VAL A 330 -43.37 -26.09 8.59
N SER A 331 -42.51 -27.05 8.91
CA SER A 331 -41.46 -26.94 9.93
C SER A 331 -40.13 -27.46 9.41
N ILE A 332 -39.01 -26.95 9.94
CA ILE A 332 -37.65 -27.47 9.66
C ILE A 332 -37.48 -28.82 10.39
N ASN A 333 -36.88 -29.79 9.74
CA ASN A 333 -36.41 -31.00 10.37
C ASN A 333 -34.94 -30.83 10.80
N ASP A 334 -34.70 -30.22 11.97
CA ASP A 334 -33.38 -29.84 12.51
C ASP A 334 -32.35 -30.98 12.43
N ALA A 335 -32.77 -32.25 12.64
CA ALA A 335 -31.87 -33.39 12.61
C ALA A 335 -31.33 -33.75 11.21
N ALA A 336 -31.91 -33.21 10.18
CA ALA A 336 -31.60 -33.51 8.77
C ALA A 336 -31.37 -32.24 7.91
N SER A 337 -31.30 -31.08 8.56
CA SER A 337 -31.20 -29.80 7.90
C SER A 337 -29.88 -29.08 8.24
N ASP A 338 -29.57 -28.08 7.44
CA ASP A 338 -28.54 -27.11 7.73
C ASP A 338 -28.84 -26.39 9.04
N ASN A 339 -27.83 -26.30 9.93
CA ASN A 339 -27.98 -25.74 11.28
C ASN A 339 -28.41 -24.26 11.29
N ASP A 340 -28.10 -23.51 10.23
CA ASP A 340 -28.45 -22.09 10.13
C ASP A 340 -29.96 -21.90 10.00
N PHE A 341 -30.68 -22.93 9.51
CA PHE A 341 -32.15 -22.98 9.37
C PHE A 341 -32.88 -23.52 10.60
N ASP A 342 -32.19 -24.17 11.55
CA ASP A 342 -32.80 -24.84 12.70
C ASP A 342 -33.63 -23.91 13.59
N SER A 343 -33.28 -22.64 13.65
CA SER A 343 -33.96 -21.65 14.52
C SER A 343 -35.26 -21.07 13.94
N LEU A 344 -35.61 -21.44 12.70
CA LEU A 344 -36.77 -20.88 12.03
C LEU A 344 -38.09 -21.34 12.70
N ALA A 345 -38.99 -20.41 12.84
CA ALA A 345 -40.33 -20.70 13.34
C ALA A 345 -41.16 -21.43 12.30
N ASP A 346 -42.00 -22.38 12.78
CA ASP A 346 -42.99 -23.03 11.95
C ASP A 346 -43.94 -22.01 11.28
N GLN A 347 -44.28 -22.25 10.03
CA GLN A 347 -45.27 -21.47 9.30
C GLN A 347 -46.51 -22.34 9.03
N THR A 348 -47.72 -21.75 8.90
CA THR A 348 -48.95 -22.44 8.69
C THR A 348 -49.77 -21.90 7.52
N VAL A 349 -50.37 -22.81 6.77
CA VAL A 349 -51.38 -22.56 5.74
C VAL A 349 -52.74 -23.12 6.26
N SER A 350 -53.85 -22.38 6.06
CA SER A 350 -55.18 -22.79 6.54
C SER A 350 -56.30 -22.41 5.59
#